data_80ba691a0abe23a1e0d1f275f30a2584
#
_entry.id   80ba691a0abe23a1e0d1f275f30a2584
#
_cell.length_a   1.000
_cell.length_b   1.000
_cell.length_c   1.000
_cell.angle_alpha   90.00
_cell.angle_beta   90.00
_cell.angle_gamma   90.00
#
_symmetry.space_group_name_H-M   'P 1'
#
loop_
_entity.id
_entity.type
_entity.pdbx_description
1 polymer ?
#
loop_
_entity_poly.entity_id
_entity_poly.type
_entity_poly.pdbx_seq_one_letter_code
_entity_poly.pdbx_strand_id
1 'polypeptide(L)'
;MSDTDWKKKCQELENEMILIKGITVHNAPEMREAKKKISELEESLANALEVIESHQKLNGRLQERLTEVEEDNKKLAQQIDDSVNRMRKAGVI
;
A
#
# COMPACT_ATOMS: atom_id res chain seq x y z
N MET A 1 -10.96 5.48 63.23
CA MET A 1 -10.00 4.59 62.55
C MET A 1 -8.72 4.53 63.32
N SER A 2 -8.17 3.34 63.48
CA SER A 2 -6.92 3.18 64.17
C SER A 2 -5.74 3.47 63.23
N ASP A 3 -4.61 3.84 63.81
CA ASP A 3 -3.36 4.04 63.03
C ASP A 3 -2.97 2.78 62.28
N THR A 4 -3.32 1.62 62.80
CA THR A 4 -3.02 0.31 62.17
C THR A 4 -3.76 0.16 60.82
N ASP A 5 -4.97 0.64 60.69
CA ASP A 5 -5.75 0.57 59.47
C ASP A 5 -5.11 1.47 58.37
N TRP A 6 -4.66 2.64 58.75
CA TRP A 6 -3.94 3.54 57.83
C TRP A 6 -2.62 2.95 57.33
N LYS A 7 -1.85 2.37 58.25
CA LYS A 7 -0.58 1.71 57.91
C LYS A 7 -0.81 0.54 56.94
N LYS A 8 -1.84 -0.25 57.21
CA LYS A 8 -2.19 -1.37 56.36
C LYS A 8 -2.57 -0.90 54.95
N LYS A 9 -3.38 0.12 54.85
CA LYS A 9 -3.80 0.68 53.56
C LYS A 9 -2.63 1.30 52.78
N CYS A 10 -1.73 2.01 53.45
CA CYS A 10 -0.51 2.53 52.82
C CYS A 10 0.37 1.40 52.29
N GLN A 11 0.51 0.32 53.03
CA GLN A 11 1.30 -0.84 52.58
C GLN A 11 0.68 -1.50 51.36
N GLU A 12 -0.64 -1.63 51.32
CA GLU A 12 -1.35 -2.18 50.16
C GLU A 12 -1.16 -1.32 48.94
N LEU A 13 -1.25 0.01 49.05
CA LEU A 13 -1.05 0.95 47.96
C LEU A 13 0.41 0.93 47.44
N GLU A 14 1.40 0.87 48.33
CA GLU A 14 2.80 0.73 47.97
C GLU A 14 3.07 -0.55 47.19
N ASN A 15 2.47 -1.68 47.60
CA ASN A 15 2.59 -2.94 46.90
C ASN A 15 1.97 -2.88 45.51
N GLU A 16 0.80 -2.25 45.37
CA GLU A 16 0.21 -2.03 44.05
C GLU A 16 1.06 -1.17 43.13
N MET A 17 1.66 -0.13 43.66
CA MET A 17 2.58 0.74 42.90
C MET A 17 3.81 -0.02 42.41
N ILE A 18 4.39 -0.87 43.24
CA ILE A 18 5.55 -1.70 42.88
C ILE A 18 5.17 -2.65 41.75
N LEU A 19 4.00 -3.27 41.85
CA LEU A 19 3.50 -4.20 40.83
C LEU A 19 3.30 -3.49 39.50
N ILE A 20 2.66 -2.33 39.50
CA ILE A 20 2.42 -1.53 38.29
C ILE A 20 3.74 -1.09 37.64
N LYS A 21 4.70 -0.61 38.42
CA LYS A 21 6.03 -0.24 37.93
C LYS A 21 6.76 -1.43 37.32
N GLY A 22 6.68 -2.58 37.95
CA GLY A 22 7.27 -3.81 37.45
C GLY A 22 6.70 -4.24 36.11
N ILE A 23 5.40 -4.19 35.95
CA ILE A 23 4.71 -4.48 34.69
C ILE A 23 5.12 -3.48 33.61
N THR A 24 5.14 -2.20 33.92
CA THR A 24 5.52 -1.13 32.98
C THR A 24 6.97 -1.31 32.51
N VAL A 25 7.90 -1.58 33.41
CA VAL A 25 9.31 -1.82 33.05
C VAL A 25 9.46 -3.08 32.21
N HIS A 26 8.72 -4.14 32.51
CA HIS A 26 8.76 -5.39 31.75
C HIS A 26 8.24 -5.22 30.33
N ASN A 27 7.16 -4.46 30.16
CA ASN A 27 6.52 -4.26 28.84
C ASN A 27 7.18 -3.16 27.98
N ALA A 28 7.97 -2.29 28.57
CA ALA A 28 8.59 -1.17 27.85
C ALA A 28 9.47 -1.60 26.66
N PRO A 29 10.30 -2.65 26.74
CA PRO A 29 11.07 -3.14 25.60
C PRO A 29 10.18 -3.67 24.47
N GLU A 30 9.13 -4.40 24.81
CA GLU A 30 8.18 -4.94 23.84
C GLU A 30 7.41 -3.81 23.15
N MET A 31 7.00 -2.77 23.88
CA MET A 31 6.34 -1.59 23.32
C MET A 31 7.26 -0.82 22.37
N ARG A 32 8.52 -0.68 22.71
CA ARG A 32 9.50 -0.02 21.82
C ARG A 32 9.70 -0.80 20.54
N GLU A 33 9.80 -2.11 20.64
CA GLU A 33 9.93 -2.97 19.47
C GLU A 33 8.71 -2.93 18.58
N ALA A 34 7.50 -2.92 19.19
CA ALA A 34 6.25 -2.78 18.45
C ALA A 34 6.16 -1.43 17.73
N LYS A 35 6.54 -0.34 18.38
CA LYS A 35 6.59 1.00 17.77
C LYS A 35 7.55 1.06 16.61
N LYS A 36 8.71 0.43 16.74
CA LYS A 36 9.70 0.34 15.67
C LYS A 36 9.15 -0.40 14.45
N LYS A 37 8.49 -1.54 14.68
CA LYS A 37 7.85 -2.31 13.61
C LYS A 37 6.73 -1.52 12.93
N ILE A 38 5.92 -0.80 13.69
CA ILE A 38 4.87 0.06 13.14
C ILE A 38 5.47 1.12 12.23
N SER A 39 6.53 1.80 12.68
CA SER A 39 7.22 2.81 11.88
C SER A 39 7.81 2.23 10.58
N GLU A 40 8.44 1.07 10.65
CA GLU A 40 8.99 0.37 9.49
C GLU A 40 7.89 -0.04 8.50
N LEU A 41 6.77 -0.53 9.02
CA LEU A 41 5.62 -0.91 8.19
C LEU A 41 4.95 0.30 7.54
N GLU A 42 4.83 1.41 8.25
CA GLU A 42 4.30 2.67 7.70
C GLU A 42 5.17 3.18 6.55
N GLU A 43 6.49 3.13 6.72
CA GLU A 43 7.44 3.51 5.67
C GLU A 43 7.33 2.58 4.45
N SER A 44 7.28 1.28 4.68
CA SER A 44 7.11 0.29 3.60
C SER A 44 5.79 0.49 2.87
N LEU A 45 4.73 0.80 3.59
CA LEU A 45 3.43 1.08 3.00
C LEU A 45 3.46 2.35 2.14
N ALA A 46 4.07 3.42 2.63
CA ALA A 46 4.21 4.66 1.88
C ALA A 46 4.97 4.42 0.57
N ASN A 47 6.08 3.68 0.62
CA ASN A 47 6.86 3.32 -0.56
C ASN A 47 6.05 2.46 -1.54
N ALA A 48 5.30 1.49 -1.04
CA ALA A 48 4.44 0.64 -1.88
C ALA A 48 3.34 1.47 -2.56
N LEU A 49 2.75 2.42 -1.87
CA LEU A 49 1.73 3.31 -2.45
C LEU A 49 2.30 4.19 -3.56
N GLU A 50 3.53 4.70 -3.42
CA GLU A 50 4.21 5.44 -4.49
C GLU A 50 4.43 4.57 -5.73
N VAL A 51 4.86 3.34 -5.53
CA VAL A 51 5.07 2.38 -6.63
C VAL A 51 3.75 2.07 -7.34
N ILE A 52 2.68 1.85 -6.57
CA ILE A 52 1.34 1.62 -7.12
C ILE A 52 0.88 2.81 -7.96
N GLU A 53 1.05 4.03 -7.47
CA GLU A 53 0.69 5.24 -8.21
C GLU A 53 1.46 5.34 -9.53
N SER A 54 2.76 5.06 -9.50
CA SER A 54 3.61 5.06 -10.71
C SER A 54 3.13 4.02 -11.73
N HIS A 55 2.78 2.82 -11.26
CA HIS A 55 2.23 1.77 -12.12
C HIS A 55 0.88 2.13 -12.70
N GLN A 56 0.02 2.78 -11.94
CA GLN A 56 -1.28 3.23 -12.44
C GLN A 56 -1.12 4.25 -13.57
N LYS A 57 -0.20 5.19 -13.42
CA LYS A 57 0.11 6.17 -14.47
C LYS A 57 0.67 5.49 -15.73
N LEU A 58 1.57 4.54 -15.55
CA LEU A 58 2.13 3.78 -16.66
C LEU A 58 1.07 2.96 -17.37
N ASN A 59 0.20 2.30 -16.61
CA ASN A 59 -0.91 1.53 -17.18
C ASN A 59 -1.86 2.41 -17.99
N GLY A 60 -2.14 3.62 -17.50
CA GLY A 60 -2.95 4.59 -18.25
C GLY A 60 -2.33 4.94 -19.59
N ARG A 61 -1.04 5.24 -19.63
CA ARG A 61 -0.30 5.53 -20.87
C ARG A 61 -0.27 4.35 -21.82
N LEU A 62 -0.08 3.15 -21.28
CA LEU A 62 -0.07 1.93 -22.09
C LEU A 62 -1.43 1.64 -22.71
N GLN A 63 -2.50 1.88 -21.98
CA GLN A 63 -3.86 1.73 -22.52
C GLN A 63 -4.15 2.74 -23.62
N GLU A 64 -3.75 4.00 -23.46
CA GLU A 64 -3.87 5.02 -24.50
C GLU A 64 -3.11 4.62 -25.75
N ARG A 65 -1.87 4.15 -25.57
CA ARG A 65 -1.03 3.71 -26.67
C ARG A 65 -1.58 2.49 -27.39
N LEU A 66 -2.14 1.55 -26.62
CA LEU A 66 -2.80 0.37 -27.18
C LEU A 66 -4.00 0.78 -28.04
N THR A 67 -4.81 1.70 -27.57
CA THR A 67 -5.94 2.22 -28.31
C THR A 67 -5.52 2.89 -29.62
N GLU A 68 -4.46 3.70 -29.60
CA GLU A 68 -3.89 4.34 -30.78
C GLU A 68 -3.41 3.31 -31.79
N VAL A 69 -2.68 2.30 -31.33
CA VAL A 69 -2.17 1.21 -32.20
C VAL A 69 -3.32 0.41 -32.79
N GLU A 70 -4.34 0.12 -32.03
CA GLU A 70 -5.53 -0.59 -32.52
C GLU A 70 -6.26 0.21 -33.60
N GLU A 71 -6.39 1.52 -33.40
CA GLU A 71 -7.00 2.41 -34.42
C GLU A 71 -6.16 2.48 -35.68
N ASP A 72 -4.83 2.60 -35.54
CA ASP A 72 -3.91 2.62 -36.68
C ASP A 72 -3.97 1.29 -37.44
N ASN A 73 -4.03 0.18 -36.74
CA ASN A 73 -4.17 -1.15 -37.36
C ASN A 73 -5.47 -1.28 -38.15
N LYS A 74 -6.58 -0.75 -37.64
CA LYS A 74 -7.84 -0.74 -38.38
C LYS A 74 -7.75 0.10 -39.64
N LYS A 75 -7.13 1.27 -39.58
CA LYS A 75 -6.92 2.13 -40.74
C LYS A 75 -6.04 1.46 -41.79
N LEU A 76 -4.96 0.83 -41.36
CA LEU A 76 -4.06 0.11 -42.28
C LEU A 76 -4.76 -1.08 -42.91
N ALA A 77 -5.54 -1.84 -42.18
CA ALA A 77 -6.32 -2.95 -42.72
C ALA A 77 -7.31 -2.47 -43.77
N GLN A 78 -7.99 -1.35 -43.52
CA GLN A 78 -8.92 -0.73 -44.48
C GLN A 78 -8.22 -0.27 -45.74
N GLN A 79 -7.04 0.36 -45.60
CA GLN A 79 -6.23 0.79 -46.72
C GLN A 79 -5.78 -0.38 -47.61
N ILE A 80 -5.40 -1.48 -46.97
CA ILE A 80 -5.00 -2.69 -47.70
C ILE A 80 -6.20 -3.26 -48.46
N ASP A 81 -7.35 -3.38 -47.83
CA ASP A 81 -8.59 -3.85 -48.46
C ASP A 81 -8.98 -2.98 -49.64
N ASP A 82 -8.92 -1.66 -49.49
CA ASP A 82 -9.23 -0.73 -50.55
C ASP A 82 -8.26 -0.84 -51.72
N SER A 83 -6.96 -1.03 -51.45
CA SER A 83 -5.93 -1.23 -52.46
C SER A 83 -6.13 -2.54 -53.23
N VAL A 84 -6.43 -3.61 -52.51
CA VAL A 84 -6.70 -4.92 -53.13
C VAL A 84 -7.96 -4.86 -53.99
N ASN A 85 -9.00 -4.19 -53.54
CA ASN A 85 -10.26 -4.04 -54.31
C ASN A 85 -10.02 -3.21 -55.59
N ARG A 86 -9.20 -2.15 -55.54
CA ARG A 86 -8.84 -1.36 -56.72
C ARG A 86 -8.02 -2.18 -57.71
N MET A 87 -7.10 -2.98 -57.22
CA MET A 87 -6.32 -3.87 -58.08
C MET A 87 -7.18 -4.92 -58.78
N ARG A 88 -8.14 -5.50 -58.06
CA ARG A 88 -9.10 -6.44 -58.67
C ARG A 88 -9.96 -5.79 -59.74
N LYS A 89 -10.46 -4.62 -59.50
CA LYS A 89 -11.25 -3.85 -60.48
C LYS A 89 -10.45 -3.49 -61.72
N ALA A 90 -9.16 -3.22 -61.52
CA ALA A 90 -8.25 -2.90 -62.65
C ALA A 90 -7.76 -4.16 -63.39
N GLY A 91 -8.10 -5.35 -62.94
CA GLY A 91 -7.67 -6.59 -63.58
C GLY A 91 -6.23 -6.97 -63.34
N VAL A 92 -5.57 -6.38 -62.30
CA VAL A 92 -4.16 -6.63 -61.99
C VAL A 92 -3.97 -7.92 -61.19
N ILE A 93 -4.96 -8.31 -60.43
CA ILE A 93 -4.94 -9.55 -59.65
C ILE A 93 -6.26 -10.34 -59.79
#